data_300e62dc260896a00a9b6fec62d18952
#
_entry.id   300e62dc260896a00a9b6fec62d18952
#
_cell.length_a   1.000
_cell.length_b   1.000
_cell.length_c   1.000
_cell.angle_alpha   90.00
_cell.angle_beta   90.00
_cell.angle_gamma   90.00
#
_symmetry.space_group_name_H-M   'P 1'
#
loop_
_entity.id
_entity.type
_entity.pdbx_description
1 polymer ?
#
loop_
_entity_poly.entity_id
_entity_poly.type
_entity_poly.pdbx_seq_one_letter_code
_entity_poly.pdbx_strand_id
1 'polypeptide(L)'
;MKMVNGVPQLGPPKSIRSRRTIPIPEQFCPYVRYLREHSGTPYIWTCSGENPLYGVGSFRRRFYTALKNVGQVRKLSPHCCRHTYVTMLQANGVPMETIAALTGHSDIKTTEGYLHQSADTLAKAVEVLNGKAAS
;
A
#
# COMPACT_ATOMS: atom_id res chain seq x y z
N MET A 1 10.18 8.91 -3.17
CA MET A 1 10.14 9.59 -4.47
C MET A 1 10.38 11.07 -4.26
N LYS A 2 11.28 11.68 -5.02
CA LYS A 2 11.58 13.12 -5.01
C LYS A 2 11.16 13.72 -6.36
N MET A 3 10.82 14.99 -6.37
CA MET A 3 10.63 15.75 -7.62
C MET A 3 11.91 16.53 -7.90
N VAL A 4 12.51 16.31 -9.06
CA VAL A 4 13.71 17.05 -9.52
C VAL A 4 13.33 17.69 -10.86
N ASN A 5 13.33 19.02 -10.91
CA ASN A 5 12.92 19.78 -12.09
C ASN A 5 11.54 19.37 -12.64
N GLY A 6 10.58 19.10 -11.74
CA GLY A 6 9.23 18.66 -12.15
C GLY A 6 9.12 17.18 -12.52
N VAL A 7 10.22 16.43 -12.56
CA VAL A 7 10.25 15.01 -12.94
C VAL A 7 10.33 14.13 -11.70
N PRO A 8 9.44 13.12 -11.54
CA PRO A 8 9.52 12.20 -10.42
C PRO A 8 10.73 11.28 -10.55
N GLN A 9 11.52 11.20 -9.50
CA GLN A 9 12.69 10.33 -9.40
C GLN A 9 12.60 9.42 -8.17
N LEU A 10 13.06 8.19 -8.34
CA LEU A 10 13.22 7.28 -7.21
C LEU A 10 14.44 7.71 -6.40
N GLY A 11 14.24 7.78 -5.09
CA GLY A 11 15.31 7.98 -4.13
C GLY A 11 15.30 6.84 -3.10
N PRO A 12 16.32 6.75 -2.26
CA PRO A 12 16.32 5.78 -1.18
C PRO A 12 15.09 5.98 -0.29
N PRO A 13 14.58 4.90 0.34
CA PRO A 13 13.50 5.01 1.31
C PRO A 13 13.87 5.98 2.43
N LYS A 14 12.89 6.70 2.96
CA LYS A 14 13.09 7.71 4.00
C LYS A 14 13.62 7.11 5.32
N SER A 15 13.37 5.82 5.55
CA SER A 15 13.88 5.06 6.68
C SER A 15 14.10 3.60 6.29
N ILE A 16 14.94 2.88 7.03
CA ILE A 16 15.17 1.43 6.84
C ILE A 16 13.85 0.65 6.92
N ARG A 17 12.95 1.02 7.83
CA ARG A 17 11.62 0.41 7.99
C ARG A 17 10.68 0.62 6.79
N SER A 18 10.99 1.56 5.91
CA SER A 18 10.23 1.76 4.67
C SER A 18 10.55 0.70 3.62
N ARG A 19 11.65 -0.03 3.78
CA ARG A 19 12.03 -1.15 2.91
C ARG A 19 11.46 -2.44 3.49
N ARG A 20 10.31 -2.87 3.00
CA ARG A 20 9.64 -4.06 3.48
C ARG A 20 8.91 -4.79 2.35
N THR A 21 8.68 -6.08 2.54
CA THR A 21 7.79 -6.88 1.71
C THR A 21 6.39 -6.84 2.34
N ILE A 22 5.38 -6.58 1.52
CA ILE A 22 3.98 -6.58 1.94
C ILE A 22 3.31 -7.72 1.19
N PRO A 23 2.80 -8.75 1.88
CA PRO A 23 2.03 -9.81 1.24
C PRO A 23 0.73 -9.22 0.66
N ILE A 24 0.27 -9.82 -0.43
CA ILE A 24 -0.95 -9.41 -1.11
C ILE A 24 -2.00 -10.48 -0.83
N PRO A 25 -3.20 -10.12 -0.31
CA PRO A 25 -4.29 -11.06 -0.13
C PRO A 25 -4.61 -11.80 -1.44
N GLU A 26 -4.93 -13.08 -1.36
CA GLU A 26 -5.10 -13.95 -2.53
C GLU A 26 -6.10 -13.39 -3.55
N GLN A 27 -7.21 -12.82 -3.07
CA GLN A 27 -8.23 -12.20 -3.92
C GLN A 27 -7.71 -11.08 -4.83
N PHE A 28 -6.61 -10.41 -4.46
CA PHE A 28 -6.01 -9.33 -5.27
C PHE A 28 -4.86 -9.83 -6.16
N CYS A 29 -4.38 -11.04 -5.97
CA CYS A 29 -3.25 -11.58 -6.74
C CYS A 29 -3.48 -11.57 -8.27
N PRO A 30 -4.67 -11.96 -8.80
CA PRO A 30 -4.93 -11.89 -10.24
C PRO A 30 -4.81 -10.47 -10.78
N TYR A 31 -5.35 -9.48 -10.05
CA TYR A 31 -5.30 -8.08 -10.45
C TYR A 31 -3.86 -7.53 -10.45
N VAL A 32 -3.08 -7.83 -9.40
CA VAL A 32 -1.68 -7.40 -9.32
C VAL A 32 -0.82 -8.06 -10.39
N ARG A 33 -1.10 -9.33 -10.71
CA ARG A 33 -0.44 -10.04 -11.82
C ARG A 33 -0.73 -9.37 -13.16
N TYR A 34 -2.00 -9.10 -13.43
CA TYR A 34 -2.42 -8.34 -14.62
C TYR A 34 -1.68 -7.01 -14.74
N LEU A 35 -1.65 -6.21 -13.68
CA LEU A 35 -0.92 -4.94 -13.68
C LEU A 35 0.56 -5.13 -13.96
N ARG A 36 1.18 -6.15 -13.40
CA ARG A 36 2.60 -6.45 -13.60
C ARG A 36 2.91 -6.81 -15.07
N GLU A 37 2.10 -7.64 -15.68
CA GLU A 37 2.24 -8.08 -17.06
C GLU A 37 2.06 -6.93 -18.05
N HIS A 38 1.16 -5.98 -17.75
CA HIS A 38 0.83 -4.86 -18.65
C HIS A 38 1.57 -3.56 -18.32
N SER A 39 2.42 -3.53 -17.30
CA SER A 39 3.13 -2.31 -16.92
C SER A 39 4.24 -1.90 -17.90
N GLY A 40 4.83 -2.85 -18.62
CA GLY A 40 6.00 -2.62 -19.49
C GLY A 40 7.25 -2.13 -18.75
N THR A 41 7.23 -2.08 -17.42
CA THR A 41 8.30 -1.57 -16.56
C THR A 41 8.48 -2.47 -15.33
N PRO A 42 9.56 -2.35 -14.55
CA PRO A 42 9.70 -3.08 -13.29
C PRO A 42 8.71 -2.62 -12.19
N TYR A 43 7.90 -1.59 -12.45
CA TYR A 43 6.95 -1.03 -11.49
C TYR A 43 5.52 -1.41 -11.85
N ILE A 44 4.71 -1.74 -10.84
CA ILE A 44 3.28 -2.06 -11.02
C ILE A 44 2.47 -0.79 -11.33
N TRP A 45 2.80 0.30 -10.65
CA TRP A 45 2.10 1.57 -10.82
C TRP A 45 2.92 2.49 -11.71
N THR A 46 2.44 2.69 -12.91
CA THR A 46 3.11 3.51 -13.92
C THR A 46 2.14 4.50 -14.55
N CYS A 47 2.66 5.56 -15.14
CA CYS A 47 1.92 6.46 -16.00
C CYS A 47 2.46 6.38 -17.45
N SER A 48 1.62 6.75 -18.39
CA SER A 48 2.05 6.91 -19.79
C SER A 48 3.02 8.08 -19.94
N GLY A 49 4.01 7.94 -20.80
CA GLY A 49 5.01 8.95 -21.13
C GLY A 49 6.44 8.46 -20.90
N GLU A 50 7.42 9.34 -21.17
CA GLU A 50 8.84 9.03 -21.07
C GLU A 50 9.28 8.65 -19.65
N ASN A 51 8.62 9.21 -18.64
CA ASN A 51 8.87 8.84 -17.25
C ASN A 51 7.70 8.01 -16.69
N PRO A 52 7.89 6.69 -16.52
CA PRO A 52 6.83 5.80 -16.07
C PRO A 52 6.48 5.96 -14.58
N LEU A 53 7.23 6.76 -13.80
CA LEU A 53 7.00 6.91 -12.38
C LEU A 53 5.79 7.81 -12.10
N TYR A 54 4.90 7.37 -11.23
CA TYR A 54 3.80 8.19 -10.74
C TYR A 54 4.29 9.31 -9.82
N GLY A 55 4.06 10.53 -10.23
CA GLY A 55 4.14 11.67 -9.30
C GLY A 55 3.03 11.62 -8.25
N VAL A 56 3.31 12.12 -7.05
CA VAL A 56 2.32 12.19 -5.94
C VAL A 56 1.04 12.92 -6.38
N GLY A 57 1.17 14.00 -7.15
CA GLY A 57 0.02 14.76 -7.67
C GLY A 57 -0.83 13.95 -8.66
N SER A 58 -0.21 13.17 -9.53
CA SER A 58 -0.91 12.32 -10.50
C SER A 58 -1.68 11.21 -9.79
N PHE A 59 -1.08 10.58 -8.78
CA PHE A 59 -1.76 9.58 -7.96
C PHE A 59 -3.00 10.17 -7.26
N ARG A 60 -2.83 11.31 -6.57
CA ARG A 60 -3.94 11.99 -5.88
C ARG A 60 -5.09 12.34 -6.83
N ARG A 61 -4.80 12.88 -7.99
CA ARG A 61 -5.81 13.22 -9.00
C ARG A 61 -6.61 11.99 -9.42
N ARG A 62 -5.95 10.88 -9.75
CA ARG A 62 -6.63 9.63 -10.13
C ARG A 62 -7.46 9.05 -8.99
N PHE A 63 -6.96 9.11 -7.77
CA PHE A 63 -7.69 8.69 -6.58
C PHE A 63 -8.99 9.47 -6.42
N TYR A 64 -8.94 10.80 -6.51
CA TYR A 64 -10.15 11.61 -6.41
C TYR A 64 -11.10 11.46 -7.59
N THR A 65 -10.59 11.22 -8.79
CA THR A 65 -11.42 10.89 -9.95
C THR A 65 -12.17 9.57 -9.73
N ALA A 66 -11.48 8.55 -9.22
CA ALA A 66 -12.11 7.27 -8.90
C ALA A 66 -13.21 7.42 -7.84
N LEU A 67 -12.96 8.17 -6.76
CA LEU A 67 -13.99 8.46 -5.74
C LEU A 67 -15.21 9.16 -6.32
N LYS A 68 -15.00 10.13 -7.21
CA LYS A 68 -16.10 10.82 -7.89
C LYS A 68 -16.91 9.86 -8.77
N ASN A 69 -16.25 8.98 -9.51
CA ASN A 69 -16.91 8.03 -10.41
C ASN A 69 -17.76 7.00 -9.67
N VAL A 70 -17.40 6.63 -8.45
CA VAL A 70 -18.22 5.75 -7.60
C VAL A 70 -19.26 6.50 -6.77
N GLY A 71 -19.47 7.80 -7.02
CA GLY A 71 -20.46 8.61 -6.31
C GLY A 71 -20.11 8.91 -4.85
N GLN A 72 -18.84 8.78 -4.47
CA GLN A 72 -18.41 9.00 -3.09
C GLN A 72 -18.47 10.47 -2.71
N VAL A 73 -19.35 10.82 -1.77
CA VAL A 73 -19.56 12.22 -1.29
C VAL A 73 -18.67 12.60 -0.10
N ARG A 74 -18.17 11.62 0.68
CA ARG A 74 -17.28 11.93 1.81
C ARG A 74 -15.90 12.36 1.32
N LYS A 75 -15.32 13.38 1.95
CA LYS A 75 -13.93 13.77 1.71
C LYS A 75 -13.00 12.70 2.28
N LEU A 76 -12.59 11.76 1.44
CA LEU A 76 -11.58 10.75 1.76
C LEU A 76 -10.25 11.18 1.17
N SER A 77 -9.16 10.82 1.82
CA SER A 77 -7.81 10.96 1.29
C SER A 77 -7.18 9.58 1.07
N PRO A 78 -6.13 9.45 0.27
CA PRO A 78 -5.39 8.18 0.16
C PRO A 78 -4.93 7.63 1.52
N HIS A 79 -4.72 8.50 2.50
CA HIS A 79 -4.34 8.09 3.85
C HIS A 79 -5.46 7.37 4.59
N CYS A 80 -6.72 7.65 4.26
CA CYS A 80 -7.86 6.91 4.81
C CYS A 80 -7.83 5.42 4.46
N CYS A 81 -7.31 5.05 3.27
CA CYS A 81 -7.12 3.65 2.90
C CYS A 81 -6.21 2.93 3.89
N ARG A 82 -5.14 3.58 4.33
CA ARG A 82 -4.24 3.03 5.34
C ARG A 82 -4.93 2.89 6.69
N HIS A 83 -5.71 3.87 7.12
CA HIS A 83 -6.48 3.77 8.36
C HIS A 83 -7.49 2.62 8.30
N THR A 84 -8.23 2.51 7.20
CA THR A 84 -9.17 1.40 6.99
C THR A 84 -8.46 0.05 7.05
N TYR A 85 -7.32 -0.09 6.37
CA TYR A 85 -6.51 -1.30 6.39
C TYR A 85 -6.11 -1.69 7.83
N VAL A 86 -5.58 -0.75 8.61
CA VAL A 86 -5.22 -0.97 10.02
C VAL A 86 -6.44 -1.41 10.83
N THR A 87 -7.55 -0.68 10.72
CA THR A 87 -8.79 -0.97 11.47
C THR A 87 -9.36 -2.35 11.11
N MET A 88 -9.32 -2.73 9.83
CA MET A 88 -9.78 -4.05 9.40
C MET A 88 -8.92 -5.17 9.97
N LEU A 89 -7.61 -5.02 9.97
CA LEU A 89 -6.70 -5.99 10.58
C LEU A 89 -6.94 -6.11 12.10
N GLN A 90 -7.08 -4.99 12.79
CA GLN A 90 -7.39 -4.95 14.22
C GLN A 90 -8.73 -5.64 14.55
N ALA A 91 -9.77 -5.32 13.78
CA ALA A 91 -11.09 -5.92 13.95
C ALA A 91 -11.10 -7.45 13.71
N ASN A 92 -10.11 -7.96 13.00
CA ASN A 92 -9.91 -9.40 12.79
C ASN A 92 -8.88 -10.03 13.75
N GLY A 93 -8.51 -9.31 14.82
CA GLY A 93 -7.63 -9.85 15.87
C GLY A 93 -6.15 -9.96 15.47
N VAL A 94 -5.72 -9.30 14.39
CA VAL A 94 -4.30 -9.30 14.02
C VAL A 94 -3.50 -8.51 15.05
N PRO A 95 -2.42 -9.08 15.63
CA PRO A 95 -1.61 -8.40 16.63
C PRO A 95 -1.04 -7.06 16.13
N MET A 96 -0.97 -6.08 17.01
CA MET A 96 -0.49 -4.73 16.69
C MET A 96 0.92 -4.72 16.11
N GLU A 97 1.76 -5.63 16.56
CA GLU A 97 3.10 -5.84 16.06
C GLU A 97 3.09 -6.18 14.57
N THR A 98 2.27 -7.14 14.19
CA THR A 98 2.12 -7.58 12.79
C THR A 98 1.57 -6.44 11.93
N ILE A 99 0.58 -5.71 12.44
CA ILE A 99 0.03 -4.52 11.76
C ILE A 99 1.11 -3.45 11.56
N ALA A 100 1.95 -3.21 12.57
CA ALA A 100 3.06 -2.26 12.47
C ALA A 100 4.11 -2.69 11.44
N ALA A 101 4.44 -3.97 11.38
CA ALA A 101 5.34 -4.52 10.36
C ALA A 101 4.76 -4.32 8.96
N LEU A 102 3.48 -4.65 8.74
CA LEU A 102 2.79 -4.47 7.47
C LEU A 102 2.71 -3.01 7.04
N THR A 103 2.44 -2.11 7.98
CA THR A 103 2.22 -0.69 7.70
C THR A 103 3.49 0.16 7.77
N GLY A 104 4.54 -0.31 8.44
CA GLY A 104 5.78 0.43 8.64
C GLY A 104 5.60 1.64 9.57
N HIS A 105 4.80 1.50 10.63
CA HIS A 105 4.66 2.52 11.66
C HIS A 105 5.96 2.63 12.48
N SER A 106 6.47 3.86 12.64
CA SER A 106 7.71 4.14 13.36
C SER A 106 7.52 4.33 14.87
N ASP A 107 6.30 4.63 15.32
CA ASP A 107 6.03 5.15 16.68
C ASP A 107 5.76 4.09 17.76
N ILE A 108 5.87 2.81 17.43
CA ILE A 108 5.74 1.78 18.44
C ILE A 108 7.10 1.60 19.13
N LYS A 109 7.15 2.01 20.41
CA LYS A 109 8.36 2.11 21.27
C LYS A 109 9.12 0.82 21.55
N THR A 110 8.79 -0.31 20.93
CA THR A 110 9.44 -1.61 21.18
C THR A 110 10.11 -2.11 19.91
N THR A 111 11.38 -1.80 19.77
CA THR A 111 12.09 -1.84 18.49
C THR A 111 12.69 -3.21 18.14
N GLU A 112 12.91 -4.11 19.09
CA GLU A 112 13.68 -5.34 18.87
C GLU A 112 12.82 -6.56 18.47
N GLY A 113 11.56 -6.63 18.87
CA GLY A 113 10.67 -7.76 18.55
C GLY A 113 10.05 -7.73 17.14
N TYR A 114 10.10 -6.60 16.43
CA TYR A 114 9.34 -6.39 15.19
C TYR A 114 10.11 -6.71 13.89
N LEU A 115 11.42 -6.81 13.98
CA LEU A 115 12.27 -7.03 12.80
C LEU A 115 12.22 -8.47 12.27
N HIS A 116 11.59 -9.39 12.97
CA HIS A 116 11.61 -10.84 12.67
C HIS A 116 10.23 -11.48 12.46
N GLN A 117 9.22 -10.69 12.06
CA GLN A 117 7.98 -11.31 11.60
C GLN A 117 8.24 -12.14 10.35
N SER A 118 7.95 -13.44 10.42
CA SER A 118 8.13 -14.31 9.26
C SER A 118 7.21 -13.92 8.11
N ALA A 119 7.63 -14.21 6.88
CA ALA A 119 6.79 -13.97 5.70
C ALA A 119 5.43 -14.68 5.82
N ASP A 120 5.41 -15.89 6.41
CA ASP A 120 4.19 -16.66 6.65
C ASP A 120 3.24 -15.97 7.65
N THR A 121 3.77 -15.38 8.72
CA THR A 121 2.96 -14.63 9.69
C THR A 121 2.31 -13.42 9.01
N LEU A 122 3.07 -12.69 8.20
CA LEU A 122 2.55 -11.54 7.47
C LEU A 122 1.53 -11.96 6.40
N ALA A 123 1.76 -13.06 5.71
CA ALA A 123 0.83 -13.60 4.72
C ALA A 123 -0.49 -13.99 5.38
N LYS A 124 -0.47 -14.79 6.45
CA LYS A 124 -1.68 -15.17 7.21
C LYS A 124 -2.45 -13.95 7.73
N ALA A 125 -1.75 -12.90 8.16
CA ALA A 125 -2.40 -11.70 8.66
C ALA A 125 -3.19 -10.96 7.58
N VAL A 126 -2.74 -10.93 6.33
CA VAL A 126 -3.49 -10.25 5.26
C VAL A 126 -4.61 -11.11 4.69
N GLU A 127 -4.57 -12.44 4.84
CA GLU A 127 -5.63 -13.34 4.39
C GLU A 127 -6.98 -13.11 5.13
N VAL A 128 -6.96 -12.51 6.32
CA VAL A 128 -8.19 -12.11 7.03
C VAL A 128 -9.01 -11.07 6.25
N LEU A 129 -8.41 -10.42 5.26
CA LEU A 129 -9.08 -9.47 4.39
C LEU A 129 -9.79 -10.15 3.20
N ASN A 130 -9.54 -11.44 2.96
CA ASN A 130 -10.24 -12.22 1.95
C ASN A 130 -11.71 -12.40 2.38
N GLY A 131 -12.65 -12.07 1.51
CA GLY A 131 -14.08 -12.27 1.76
C GLY A 131 -14.80 -11.19 2.57
N LYS A 132 -14.11 -10.10 2.97
CA LYS A 132 -14.75 -8.95 3.65
C LYS A 132 -14.86 -7.69 2.77
N ALA A 133 -14.73 -7.82 1.48
CA ALA A 133 -15.07 -6.78 0.53
C ALA A 133 -16.58 -6.88 0.23
N ALA A 134 -17.35 -5.94 0.77
CA ALA A 134 -18.76 -5.72 0.55
C ALA A 134 -19.73 -6.58 1.40
N SER A 135 -20.03 -6.10 2.58
CA SER A 135 -21.38 -6.09 3.13
C SER A 135 -21.79 -4.65 3.31
#